data_8ed65fab9d5c506deea218b766ac954a
#
_entry.id   8ed65fab9d5c506deea218b766ac954a
#
_cell.length_a   1.000
_cell.length_b   1.000
_cell.length_c   1.000
_cell.angle_alpha   90.00
_cell.angle_beta   90.00
_cell.angle_gamma   90.00
#
_symmetry.space_group_name_H-M   'P 1'
#
loop_
_entity.id
_entity.type
_entity.pdbx_description
1 polymer ?
#
loop_
_entity_poly.entity_id
_entity_poly.type
_entity_poly.pdbx_seq_one_letter_code
_entity_poly.pdbx_strand_id
1 'polypeptide(L)'
;TPDGMAIDRDGNLILSCPNFADLSMPSCVLKIDKDRNIKKWFDVPRNEYTGEARAMGIEFGPDGDLYLVDNAGWTGEPHMVFTGRILRLRLNDAGVVKCTVVADNMEHPNGIRIWGDYMYVTQSCMTRQKTDSGKLMSCVYRLPLDAEGIHCTNTLADPHIFLTFITENPKCQYGVDGIVFDHDGNLYVGNFGDGVVHKITFNPDGSVKENRKWACDPANLKSTDGMTIDPYGNIYVADFSANAIARITPDGRVTRMACSPDTDGFHGELDEPGEPCVWGDKIIVSCFDLVTDEEKVNTAHEMPATMAMLDVEP
;
A
#
# COMPACT_ATOMS: atom_id res chain seq x y z
N THR A 1 6.42 -13.29 0.63
CA THR A 1 5.16 -12.55 0.45
C THR A 1 5.40 -11.37 -0.49
N PRO A 2 4.62 -11.23 -1.60
CA PRO A 2 4.58 -10.05 -2.46
C PRO A 2 3.64 -8.98 -1.86
N ASP A 3 3.85 -7.70 -2.25
CA ASP A 3 3.01 -6.60 -1.79
C ASP A 3 2.86 -5.51 -2.86
N GLY A 4 3.48 -4.35 -2.71
CA GLY A 4 3.29 -3.17 -3.55
C GLY A 4 3.76 -3.35 -5.00
N MET A 5 3.07 -2.71 -5.93
CA MET A 5 3.37 -2.79 -7.36
C MET A 5 3.41 -1.42 -8.03
N ALA A 6 4.29 -1.28 -9.02
CA ALA A 6 4.36 -0.11 -9.90
C ALA A 6 4.77 -0.53 -11.31
N ILE A 7 4.48 0.32 -12.31
CA ILE A 7 4.89 0.09 -13.70
C ILE A 7 6.07 1.01 -14.04
N ASP A 8 7.17 0.42 -14.52
CA ASP A 8 8.33 1.18 -14.96
C ASP A 8 8.10 1.85 -16.35
N ARG A 9 9.03 2.71 -16.76
CA ARG A 9 8.93 3.46 -18.03
C ARG A 9 8.93 2.56 -19.28
N ASP A 10 9.45 1.34 -19.15
CA ASP A 10 9.49 0.37 -20.23
C ASP A 10 8.22 -0.50 -20.26
N GLY A 11 7.31 -0.30 -19.29
CA GLY A 11 6.06 -1.01 -19.12
C GLY A 11 6.23 -2.39 -18.46
N ASN A 12 7.30 -2.60 -17.70
CA ASN A 12 7.45 -3.79 -16.86
C ASN A 12 6.74 -3.56 -15.53
N LEU A 13 6.20 -4.64 -14.97
CA LEU A 13 5.66 -4.65 -13.62
C LEU A 13 6.80 -4.81 -12.61
N ILE A 14 6.85 -3.91 -11.65
CA ILE A 14 7.80 -3.94 -10.54
C ILE A 14 7.02 -4.33 -9.29
N LEU A 15 7.55 -5.29 -8.54
CA LEU A 15 6.89 -5.89 -7.39
C LEU A 15 7.81 -5.86 -6.18
N SER A 16 7.37 -5.29 -5.09
CA SER A 16 8.05 -5.38 -3.79
C SER A 16 7.71 -6.69 -3.09
N CYS A 17 8.70 -7.26 -2.42
CA CYS A 17 8.54 -8.48 -1.64
C CYS A 17 9.12 -8.26 -0.24
N PRO A 18 8.30 -7.94 0.76
CA PRO A 18 8.74 -7.80 2.15
C PRO A 18 9.23 -9.12 2.76
N ASN A 19 8.72 -10.27 2.30
CA ASN A 19 9.07 -11.61 2.75
C ASN A 19 8.83 -11.83 4.26
N PHE A 20 7.68 -11.39 4.77
CA PHE A 20 7.30 -11.58 6.17
C PHE A 20 7.08 -13.05 6.57
N ALA A 21 6.69 -13.90 5.61
CA ALA A 21 6.48 -15.33 5.86
C ALA A 21 7.77 -16.09 6.18
N ASP A 22 8.92 -15.61 5.65
CA ASP A 22 10.25 -16.14 5.97
C ASP A 22 11.23 -14.99 6.21
N LEU A 23 11.40 -14.61 7.46
CA LEU A 23 12.25 -13.50 7.86
C LEU A 23 13.75 -13.75 7.61
N SER A 24 14.17 -14.99 7.32
CA SER A 24 15.53 -15.29 6.89
C SER A 24 15.82 -14.81 5.46
N MET A 25 14.78 -14.64 4.65
CA MET A 25 14.90 -14.10 3.29
C MET A 25 14.95 -12.57 3.32
N PRO A 26 15.89 -11.94 2.61
CA PRO A 26 15.93 -10.49 2.50
C PRO A 26 14.71 -9.99 1.72
N SER A 27 14.20 -8.81 2.11
CA SER A 27 13.25 -8.10 1.29
C SER A 27 13.87 -7.72 -0.05
N CYS A 28 13.16 -7.91 -1.14
CA CYS A 28 13.67 -7.67 -2.48
C CYS A 28 12.60 -7.02 -3.37
N VAL A 29 13.07 -6.54 -4.52
CA VAL A 29 12.20 -6.05 -5.60
C VAL A 29 12.41 -6.94 -6.82
N LEU A 30 11.28 -7.40 -7.37
CA LEU A 30 11.24 -8.20 -8.59
C LEU A 30 10.85 -7.32 -9.78
N LYS A 31 11.33 -7.69 -10.96
CA LYS A 31 10.93 -7.10 -12.24
C LYS A 31 10.31 -8.20 -13.11
N ILE A 32 9.10 -7.93 -13.60
CA ILE A 32 8.31 -8.82 -14.44
C ILE A 32 8.15 -8.15 -15.79
N ASP A 33 8.72 -8.73 -16.83
CA ASP A 33 8.64 -8.16 -18.18
C ASP A 33 7.29 -8.46 -18.87
N LYS A 34 7.09 -7.89 -20.06
CA LYS A 34 5.86 -8.07 -20.84
C LYS A 34 5.62 -9.52 -21.29
N ASP A 35 6.67 -10.34 -21.33
CA ASP A 35 6.59 -11.76 -21.62
C ASP A 35 6.37 -12.61 -20.35
N ARG A 36 6.18 -11.93 -19.20
CA ARG A 36 5.97 -12.51 -17.86
C ARG A 36 7.19 -13.25 -17.31
N ASN A 37 8.39 -12.94 -17.77
CA ASN A 37 9.60 -13.43 -17.13
C ASN A 37 9.85 -12.66 -15.85
N ILE A 38 10.00 -13.38 -14.74
CA ILE A 38 10.21 -12.81 -13.41
C ILE A 38 11.70 -12.91 -13.08
N LYS A 39 12.29 -11.82 -12.62
CA LYS A 39 13.65 -11.81 -12.10
C LYS A 39 13.76 -10.94 -10.86
N LYS A 40 14.60 -11.34 -9.91
CA LYS A 40 15.00 -10.44 -8.83
C LYS A 40 15.84 -9.30 -9.44
N TRP A 41 15.42 -8.06 -9.16
CA TRP A 41 16.15 -6.89 -9.62
C TRP A 41 17.21 -6.47 -8.60
N PHE A 42 16.81 -6.31 -7.33
CA PHE A 42 17.73 -6.01 -6.23
C PHE A 42 17.16 -6.42 -4.88
N ASP A 43 18.06 -6.57 -3.88
CA ASP A 43 17.67 -6.63 -2.48
C ASP A 43 17.50 -5.22 -1.93
N VAL A 44 16.47 -4.99 -1.11
CA VAL A 44 16.19 -3.67 -0.54
C VAL A 44 17.33 -3.26 0.42
N PRO A 45 17.84 -2.03 0.31
CA PRO A 45 18.89 -1.55 1.22
C PRO A 45 18.43 -1.61 2.67
N ARG A 46 19.16 -2.38 3.47
CA ARG A 46 18.82 -2.59 4.90
C ARG A 46 19.02 -1.32 5.73
N ASN A 47 18.23 -1.18 6.77
CA ASN A 47 18.45 -0.18 7.80
C ASN A 47 19.72 -0.51 8.57
N GLU A 48 20.66 0.43 8.68
CA GLU A 48 21.95 0.23 9.31
C GLU A 48 21.85 -0.08 10.81
N TYR A 49 20.77 0.37 11.47
CA TYR A 49 20.56 0.17 12.91
C TYR A 49 19.90 -1.18 13.22
N THR A 50 18.94 -1.60 12.40
CA THR A 50 18.18 -2.83 12.64
C THR A 50 18.73 -4.02 11.88
N GLY A 51 19.47 -3.79 10.78
CA GLY A 51 19.92 -4.83 9.87
C GLY A 51 18.83 -5.37 8.95
N GLU A 52 17.60 -4.81 9.01
CA GLU A 52 16.42 -5.29 8.31
C GLU A 52 15.89 -4.26 7.30
N ALA A 53 15.09 -4.76 6.34
CA ALA A 53 14.22 -3.98 5.47
C ALA A 53 13.02 -4.84 5.07
N ARG A 54 11.82 -4.23 4.93
CA ARG A 54 10.59 -4.91 4.51
C ARG A 54 9.79 -3.96 3.60
N ALA A 55 9.98 -4.12 2.29
CA ALA A 55 9.39 -3.25 1.28
C ALA A 55 7.88 -3.51 1.14
N MET A 56 7.09 -2.46 1.32
CA MET A 56 5.65 -2.42 1.11
C MET A 56 5.32 -1.65 -0.17
N GLY A 57 4.50 -0.63 -0.11
CA GLY A 57 4.14 0.21 -1.26
C GLY A 57 5.35 0.80 -2.01
N ILE A 58 5.24 0.88 -3.32
CA ILE A 58 6.25 1.45 -4.21
C ILE A 58 5.61 2.37 -5.26
N GLU A 59 6.34 3.41 -5.70
CA GLU A 59 5.90 4.31 -6.75
C GLU A 59 7.09 4.93 -7.46
N PHE A 60 7.02 5.10 -8.79
CA PHE A 60 8.04 5.82 -9.55
C PHE A 60 7.79 7.31 -9.53
N GLY A 61 8.82 8.07 -9.21
CA GLY A 61 8.80 9.53 -9.34
C GLY A 61 8.95 10.00 -10.80
N PRO A 62 8.65 11.29 -11.05
CA PRO A 62 8.80 11.89 -12.37
C PRO A 62 10.25 11.90 -12.88
N ASP A 63 11.22 11.83 -11.97
CA ASP A 63 12.64 11.70 -12.25
C ASP A 63 13.09 10.27 -12.62
N GLY A 64 12.20 9.28 -12.39
CA GLY A 64 12.45 7.85 -12.60
C GLY A 64 13.14 7.14 -11.44
N ASP A 65 13.37 7.83 -10.32
CA ASP A 65 13.76 7.18 -9.08
C ASP A 65 12.55 6.40 -8.52
N LEU A 66 12.79 5.27 -7.87
CA LEU A 66 11.76 4.49 -7.18
C LEU A 66 11.67 4.96 -5.74
N TYR A 67 10.46 5.33 -5.31
CA TYR A 67 10.15 5.60 -3.92
C TYR A 67 9.55 4.34 -3.31
N LEU A 68 10.07 3.93 -2.16
CA LEU A 68 9.76 2.66 -1.54
C LEU A 68 9.47 2.88 -0.05
N VAL A 69 8.35 2.35 0.38
CA VAL A 69 7.99 2.26 1.81
C VAL A 69 8.68 1.05 2.41
N ASP A 70 9.46 1.25 3.45
CA ASP A 70 10.09 0.19 4.23
C ASP A 70 9.46 0.13 5.61
N ASN A 71 8.74 -0.95 5.91
CA ASN A 71 8.03 -1.16 7.17
C ASN A 71 8.51 -2.43 7.87
N ALA A 72 9.76 -2.45 8.31
CA ALA A 72 10.31 -3.58 9.06
C ALA A 72 9.61 -3.80 10.43
N GLY A 73 8.90 -2.80 10.93
CA GLY A 73 8.12 -2.87 12.17
C GLY A 73 6.71 -3.46 12.02
N TRP A 74 6.30 -3.90 10.82
CA TRP A 74 4.96 -4.41 10.55
C TRP A 74 4.54 -5.56 11.48
N THR A 75 5.44 -6.45 11.83
CA THR A 75 5.18 -7.59 12.73
C THR A 75 4.95 -7.19 14.19
N GLY A 76 5.16 -5.91 14.55
CA GLY A 76 4.98 -5.41 15.92
C GLY A 76 6.09 -5.80 16.89
N GLU A 77 7.20 -6.34 16.41
CA GLU A 77 8.37 -6.64 17.25
C GLU A 77 8.86 -5.36 17.94
N PRO A 78 8.94 -5.30 19.30
CA PRO A 78 9.16 -4.03 20.04
C PRO A 78 10.39 -3.23 19.61
N HIS A 79 11.46 -3.89 19.18
CA HIS A 79 12.68 -3.22 18.72
C HIS A 79 12.61 -2.73 17.27
N MET A 80 11.56 -3.13 16.53
CA MET A 80 11.32 -2.74 15.14
C MET A 80 10.24 -1.67 15.01
N VAL A 81 9.44 -1.43 16.03
CA VAL A 81 8.43 -0.35 16.02
C VAL A 81 9.13 1.00 15.88
N PHE A 82 8.58 1.91 15.06
CA PHE A 82 9.15 3.21 14.70
C PHE A 82 10.47 3.13 13.90
N THR A 83 10.73 2.01 13.23
CA THR A 83 11.87 1.90 12.31
C THR A 83 11.48 2.06 10.83
N GLY A 84 10.19 2.26 10.56
CA GLY A 84 9.65 2.52 9.23
C GLY A 84 10.29 3.75 8.59
N ARG A 85 10.52 3.69 7.28
CA ARG A 85 11.17 4.76 6.53
C ARG A 85 10.70 4.80 5.07
N ILE A 86 10.93 5.93 4.43
CA ILE A 86 10.73 6.10 2.99
C ILE A 86 12.09 6.20 2.34
N LEU A 87 12.34 5.34 1.37
CA LEU A 87 13.56 5.32 0.58
C LEU A 87 13.30 5.89 -0.82
N ARG A 88 14.22 6.73 -1.29
CA ARG A 88 14.33 7.12 -2.69
C ARG A 88 15.52 6.40 -3.30
N LEU A 89 15.26 5.56 -4.29
CA LEU A 89 16.23 4.68 -4.93
C LEU A 89 16.47 5.13 -6.37
N ARG A 90 17.67 5.61 -6.64
CA ARG A 90 18.13 5.76 -8.02
C ARG A 90 18.60 4.42 -8.53
N LEU A 91 18.09 4.02 -9.69
CA LEU A 91 18.23 2.68 -10.22
C LEU A 91 18.91 2.67 -11.59
N ASN A 92 19.50 1.55 -11.94
CA ASN A 92 19.88 1.16 -13.29
C ASN A 92 19.59 -0.34 -13.50
N ASP A 93 19.98 -0.90 -14.64
CA ASP A 93 19.74 -2.31 -14.96
C ASP A 93 20.37 -3.29 -13.96
N ALA A 94 21.42 -2.88 -13.26
CA ALA A 94 22.12 -3.69 -12.26
C ALA A 94 21.53 -3.54 -10.85
N GLY A 95 20.58 -2.63 -10.63
CA GLY A 95 19.92 -2.40 -9.35
C GLY A 95 20.15 -0.99 -8.78
N VAL A 96 20.31 -0.90 -7.45
CA VAL A 96 20.40 0.37 -6.73
C VAL A 96 21.76 1.05 -6.95
N VAL A 97 21.76 2.26 -7.50
CA VAL A 97 22.95 3.13 -7.66
C VAL A 97 23.11 4.06 -6.47
N LYS A 98 21.99 4.61 -5.97
CA LYS A 98 21.96 5.50 -4.80
C LYS A 98 20.70 5.22 -4.00
N CYS A 99 20.85 5.12 -2.69
CA CYS A 99 19.76 5.10 -1.71
C CYS A 99 19.79 6.37 -0.87
N THR A 100 18.65 7.05 -0.76
CA THR A 100 18.46 8.22 0.08
C THR A 100 17.30 7.94 1.03
N VAL A 101 17.48 8.16 2.33
CA VAL A 101 16.38 8.12 3.30
C VAL A 101 15.66 9.46 3.25
N VAL A 102 14.43 9.45 2.74
CA VAL A 102 13.57 10.64 2.66
C VAL A 102 12.99 10.98 4.01
N ALA A 103 12.42 9.95 4.67
CA ALA A 103 11.85 10.07 6.01
C ALA A 103 12.13 8.79 6.80
N ASP A 104 12.20 8.91 8.11
CA ASP A 104 12.41 7.81 9.05
C ASP A 104 11.55 7.94 10.31
N ASN A 105 11.75 7.02 11.27
CA ASN A 105 11.03 6.95 12.54
C ASN A 105 9.51 6.82 12.35
N MET A 106 9.05 6.29 11.24
CA MET A 106 7.64 6.04 10.99
C MET A 106 7.18 4.78 11.73
N GLU A 107 5.93 4.79 12.21
CA GLU A 107 5.42 3.67 13.00
C GLU A 107 4.98 2.50 12.12
N HIS A 108 4.14 2.79 11.13
CA HIS A 108 3.53 1.77 10.27
C HIS A 108 3.21 2.32 8.88
N PRO A 109 4.23 2.80 8.13
CA PRO A 109 4.01 3.30 6.76
C PRO A 109 3.66 2.13 5.83
N ASN A 110 2.74 2.35 4.86
CA ASN A 110 2.24 1.30 3.98
C ASN A 110 2.14 1.73 2.51
N GLY A 111 1.06 2.35 2.08
CA GLY A 111 0.87 2.79 0.70
C GLY A 111 1.58 4.10 0.38
N ILE A 112 1.97 4.27 -0.88
CA ILE A 112 2.59 5.51 -1.37
C ILE A 112 2.06 5.86 -2.75
N ARG A 113 1.75 7.14 -2.99
CA ARG A 113 1.46 7.70 -4.32
C ARG A 113 2.08 9.07 -4.46
N ILE A 114 2.46 9.43 -5.68
CA ILE A 114 3.09 10.70 -6.02
C ILE A 114 2.10 11.56 -6.81
N TRP A 115 1.94 12.81 -6.39
CA TRP A 115 1.15 13.80 -7.12
C TRP A 115 1.80 15.18 -7.03
N GLY A 116 2.08 15.79 -8.17
CA GLY A 116 2.83 17.05 -8.26
C GLY A 116 4.22 16.91 -7.64
N ASP A 117 4.57 17.82 -6.75
CA ASP A 117 5.88 17.87 -6.09
C ASP A 117 5.91 17.09 -4.76
N TYR A 118 4.91 16.26 -4.50
CA TYR A 118 4.76 15.57 -3.21
C TYR A 118 4.52 14.08 -3.37
N MET A 119 5.03 13.32 -2.41
CA MET A 119 4.60 11.97 -2.13
C MET A 119 3.59 11.97 -0.97
N TYR A 120 2.59 11.12 -1.07
CA TYR A 120 1.57 10.89 -0.06
C TYR A 120 1.72 9.45 0.43
N VAL A 121 1.91 9.30 1.75
CA VAL A 121 2.22 8.01 2.36
C VAL A 121 1.18 7.74 3.45
N THR A 122 0.51 6.61 3.38
CA THR A 122 -0.37 6.17 4.46
C THR A 122 0.46 5.62 5.61
N GLN A 123 0.02 5.90 6.83
CA GLN A 123 0.51 5.27 8.05
C GLN A 123 -0.67 4.71 8.81
N SER A 124 -0.74 3.39 8.88
CA SER A 124 -1.92 2.67 9.37
C SER A 124 -2.11 2.77 10.88
N CYS A 125 -1.07 3.11 11.63
CA CYS A 125 -1.11 3.24 13.08
C CYS A 125 -0.42 4.52 13.57
N MET A 126 -1.03 5.19 14.55
CA MET A 126 -0.45 6.30 15.32
C MET A 126 -0.64 6.04 16.82
N THR A 127 0.05 5.06 17.38
CA THR A 127 -0.17 4.63 18.79
C THR A 127 0.32 5.64 19.82
N ARG A 128 1.24 6.54 19.43
CA ARG A 128 1.64 7.69 20.26
C ARG A 128 0.53 8.72 20.41
N GLN A 129 -0.45 8.72 19.51
CA GLN A 129 -1.57 9.64 19.53
C GLN A 129 -2.80 8.91 20.05
N LYS A 130 -3.32 9.33 21.19
CA LYS A 130 -4.55 8.77 21.75
C LYS A 130 -5.75 9.62 21.35
N THR A 131 -6.86 8.94 21.04
CA THR A 131 -8.16 9.57 20.84
C THR A 131 -8.98 9.51 22.12
N ASP A 132 -9.91 10.45 22.31
CA ASP A 132 -10.81 10.45 23.47
C ASP A 132 -11.70 9.20 23.52
N SER A 133 -11.99 8.63 22.36
CA SER A 133 -12.77 7.39 22.25
C SER A 133 -11.96 6.11 22.48
N GLY A 134 -10.64 6.20 22.60
CA GLY A 134 -9.74 5.04 22.67
C GLY A 134 -9.55 4.31 21.33
N LYS A 135 -10.16 4.81 20.23
CA LYS A 135 -10.03 4.23 18.90
C LYS A 135 -8.70 4.58 18.25
N LEU A 136 -8.26 3.75 17.30
CA LEU A 136 -7.03 3.96 16.56
C LEU A 136 -7.13 5.21 15.68
N MET A 137 -6.09 6.04 15.77
CA MET A 137 -5.80 7.09 14.79
C MET A 137 -4.76 6.59 13.79
N SER A 138 -4.93 6.98 12.55
CA SER A 138 -3.99 6.78 11.45
C SER A 138 -3.86 8.08 10.65
N CYS A 139 -2.90 8.16 9.74
CA CYS A 139 -2.68 9.39 8.98
C CYS A 139 -2.19 9.15 7.55
N VAL A 140 -2.27 10.20 6.75
CA VAL A 140 -1.51 10.36 5.51
C VAL A 140 -0.45 11.41 5.75
N TYR A 141 0.81 11.07 5.51
CA TYR A 141 1.90 12.03 5.40
C TYR A 141 1.95 12.63 4.00
N ARG A 142 2.32 13.90 3.89
CA ARG A 142 2.64 14.58 2.64
C ARG A 142 4.07 15.11 2.72
N LEU A 143 4.97 14.49 1.98
CA LEU A 143 6.40 14.76 2.00
C LEU A 143 6.84 15.33 0.65
N PRO A 144 7.69 16.38 0.59
CA PRO A 144 8.24 16.85 -0.67
C PRO A 144 9.09 15.78 -1.35
N LEU A 145 9.06 15.70 -2.68
CA LEU A 145 9.84 14.71 -3.44
C LEU A 145 11.35 14.90 -3.32
N ASP A 146 11.79 16.13 -3.09
CA ASP A 146 13.21 16.50 -2.91
C ASP A 146 13.67 16.40 -1.44
N ALA A 147 12.78 16.01 -0.52
CA ALA A 147 13.11 15.91 0.89
C ALA A 147 14.15 14.81 1.15
N GLU A 148 14.94 15.03 2.20
CA GLU A 148 15.94 14.09 2.71
C GLU A 148 16.06 14.26 4.23
N GLY A 149 16.02 13.14 4.97
CA GLY A 149 16.27 13.13 6.42
C GLY A 149 15.14 13.71 7.28
N ILE A 150 13.89 13.64 6.84
CA ILE A 150 12.74 13.99 7.67
C ILE A 150 12.59 12.95 8.78
N HIS A 151 12.54 13.41 10.04
CA HIS A 151 12.31 12.57 11.19
C HIS A 151 10.85 12.71 11.67
N CYS A 152 10.01 11.70 11.40
CA CYS A 152 8.59 11.71 11.75
C CYS A 152 8.39 11.58 13.26
N THR A 153 7.50 12.40 13.84
CA THR A 153 7.24 12.39 15.28
C THR A 153 6.13 11.43 15.71
N ASN A 154 5.31 10.98 14.75
CA ASN A 154 4.10 10.17 14.97
C ASN A 154 3.09 10.79 15.94
N THR A 155 3.02 12.12 15.97
CA THR A 155 2.07 12.90 16.77
C THR A 155 1.45 14.01 15.93
N LEU A 156 0.31 14.57 16.37
CA LEU A 156 -0.34 15.68 15.69
C LEU A 156 0.50 16.97 15.58
N ALA A 157 1.65 17.03 16.26
CA ALA A 157 2.61 18.12 16.12
C ALA A 157 3.53 17.98 14.90
N ASP A 158 3.48 16.84 14.18
CA ASP A 158 4.29 16.62 12.98
C ASP A 158 3.76 17.50 11.83
N PRO A 159 4.59 18.42 11.28
CA PRO A 159 4.14 19.32 10.22
C PRO A 159 3.89 18.61 8.88
N HIS A 160 4.34 17.37 8.72
CA HIS A 160 4.17 16.59 7.50
C HIS A 160 2.90 15.74 7.50
N ILE A 161 2.16 15.65 8.63
CA ILE A 161 0.85 15.02 8.63
C ILE A 161 -0.11 15.87 7.81
N PHE A 162 -0.62 15.26 6.74
CA PHE A 162 -1.57 15.91 5.84
C PHE A 162 -3.01 15.77 6.31
N LEU A 163 -3.40 14.54 6.66
CA LEU A 163 -4.75 14.19 7.15
C LEU A 163 -4.65 13.09 8.19
N THR A 164 -5.60 13.10 9.12
CA THR A 164 -5.80 12.02 10.09
C THR A 164 -7.15 11.36 9.92
N PHE A 165 -7.22 10.09 10.30
CA PHE A 165 -8.40 9.24 10.21
C PHE A 165 -8.57 8.46 11.50
N ILE A 166 -9.83 8.18 11.85
CA ILE A 166 -10.17 7.31 12.98
C ILE A 166 -10.80 6.04 12.41
N THR A 167 -10.32 4.89 12.88
CA THR A 167 -10.94 3.60 12.56
C THR A 167 -12.03 3.31 13.56
N GLU A 168 -13.27 3.25 13.09
CA GLU A 168 -14.47 3.11 13.92
C GLU A 168 -14.76 1.65 14.31
N ASN A 169 -14.38 0.68 13.47
CA ASN A 169 -14.62 -0.74 13.66
C ASN A 169 -13.84 -1.29 14.89
N PRO A 170 -14.51 -1.67 16.00
CA PRO A 170 -13.81 -2.12 17.19
C PRO A 170 -13.15 -3.51 17.05
N LYS A 171 -13.52 -4.26 16.01
CA LYS A 171 -12.98 -5.60 15.77
C LYS A 171 -11.71 -5.58 14.93
N CYS A 172 -11.53 -4.53 14.12
CA CYS A 172 -10.35 -4.36 13.30
C CYS A 172 -9.83 -2.93 13.48
N GLN A 173 -8.89 -2.74 14.39
CA GLN A 173 -8.24 -1.46 14.68
C GLN A 173 -6.96 -1.33 13.85
N TYR A 174 -7.13 -1.36 12.52
CA TYR A 174 -6.11 -1.08 11.51
C TYR A 174 -6.59 0.09 10.64
N GLY A 175 -5.75 1.07 10.42
CA GLY A 175 -6.15 2.36 9.87
C GLY A 175 -6.03 2.48 8.37
N VAL A 176 -5.58 3.66 7.88
CA VAL A 176 -5.47 3.91 6.45
C VAL A 176 -4.35 3.09 5.83
N ASP A 177 -4.63 2.53 4.65
CA ASP A 177 -3.73 1.65 3.92
C ASP A 177 -3.64 2.05 2.44
N GLY A 178 -4.48 1.50 1.57
CA GLY A 178 -4.50 1.82 0.17
C GLY A 178 -4.69 3.31 -0.13
N ILE A 179 -4.03 3.81 -1.17
CA ILE A 179 -4.05 5.21 -1.57
C ILE A 179 -3.92 5.34 -3.08
N VAL A 180 -4.72 6.22 -3.72
CA VAL A 180 -4.65 6.46 -5.16
C VAL A 180 -5.14 7.87 -5.50
N PHE A 181 -4.65 8.45 -6.60
CA PHE A 181 -5.17 9.68 -7.18
C PHE A 181 -5.94 9.39 -8.46
N ASP A 182 -7.05 10.14 -8.70
CA ASP A 182 -7.68 10.16 -10.01
C ASP A 182 -7.00 11.18 -10.94
N HIS A 183 -7.41 11.18 -12.21
CA HIS A 183 -6.84 12.07 -13.23
C HIS A 183 -7.12 13.56 -12.98
N ASP A 184 -8.13 13.87 -12.16
CA ASP A 184 -8.46 15.24 -11.76
C ASP A 184 -7.67 15.69 -10.51
N GLY A 185 -6.83 14.82 -9.96
CA GLY A 185 -6.04 15.06 -8.77
C GLY A 185 -6.81 14.92 -7.46
N ASN A 186 -7.97 14.28 -7.45
CA ASN A 186 -8.61 13.92 -6.19
C ASN A 186 -7.89 12.72 -5.57
N LEU A 187 -7.72 12.75 -4.27
CA LEU A 187 -7.07 11.69 -3.50
C LEU A 187 -8.13 10.74 -2.92
N TYR A 188 -7.88 9.46 -3.05
CA TYR A 188 -8.68 8.40 -2.42
C TYR A 188 -7.82 7.65 -1.43
N VAL A 189 -8.37 7.44 -0.22
CA VAL A 189 -7.67 6.78 0.89
C VAL A 189 -8.59 5.72 1.49
N GLY A 190 -8.13 4.48 1.52
CA GLY A 190 -8.82 3.37 2.15
C GLY A 190 -8.56 3.35 3.65
N ASN A 191 -9.61 3.25 4.47
CA ASN A 191 -9.49 2.92 5.89
C ASN A 191 -9.78 1.42 6.03
N PHE A 192 -8.72 0.65 6.21
CA PHE A 192 -8.73 -0.81 6.16
C PHE A 192 -9.78 -1.42 7.09
N GLY A 193 -9.70 -1.11 8.39
CA GLY A 193 -10.57 -1.72 9.39
C GLY A 193 -12.05 -1.37 9.24
N ASP A 194 -12.35 -0.21 8.63
CA ASP A 194 -13.73 0.23 8.39
C ASP A 194 -14.31 -0.27 7.06
N GLY A 195 -13.47 -0.77 6.13
CA GLY A 195 -13.91 -1.10 4.77
C GLY A 195 -14.46 0.12 4.02
N VAL A 196 -13.86 1.29 4.20
CA VAL A 196 -14.35 2.56 3.68
C VAL A 196 -13.27 3.23 2.85
N VAL A 197 -13.64 3.75 1.66
CA VAL A 197 -12.79 4.65 0.90
C VAL A 197 -13.25 6.10 1.09
N HIS A 198 -12.32 6.94 1.51
CA HIS A 198 -12.49 8.39 1.60
C HIS A 198 -12.11 9.04 0.27
N LYS A 199 -12.86 10.07 -0.15
CA LYS A 199 -12.50 10.95 -1.26
C LYS A 199 -12.13 12.31 -0.69
N ILE A 200 -10.96 12.79 -1.06
CA ILE A 200 -10.41 14.09 -0.69
C ILE A 200 -10.30 14.93 -1.96
N THR A 201 -10.90 16.11 -1.94
CA THR A 201 -10.80 17.11 -3.02
C THR A 201 -10.03 18.32 -2.54
N PHE A 202 -9.47 19.07 -3.48
CA PHE A 202 -8.57 20.18 -3.20
C PHE A 202 -9.11 21.52 -3.72
N ASN A 203 -8.72 22.58 -3.06
CA ASN A 203 -8.82 23.94 -3.57
C ASN A 203 -7.66 24.22 -4.57
N PRO A 204 -7.74 25.29 -5.38
CA PRO A 204 -6.66 25.66 -6.30
C PRO A 204 -5.31 25.95 -5.63
N ASP A 205 -5.30 26.27 -4.34
CA ASP A 205 -4.07 26.49 -3.55
C ASP A 205 -3.49 25.20 -2.95
N GLY A 206 -4.08 24.04 -3.25
CA GLY A 206 -3.66 22.73 -2.74
C GLY A 206 -4.13 22.42 -1.31
N SER A 207 -4.91 23.31 -0.68
CA SER A 207 -5.56 22.99 0.60
C SER A 207 -6.72 22.02 0.40
N VAL A 208 -7.06 21.25 1.43
CA VAL A 208 -8.21 20.33 1.39
C VAL A 208 -9.50 21.12 1.31
N LYS A 209 -10.29 20.82 0.28
CA LYS A 209 -11.65 21.39 0.13
C LYS A 209 -12.68 20.51 0.85
N GLU A 210 -12.58 19.21 0.69
CA GLU A 210 -13.50 18.24 1.29
C GLU A 210 -12.76 16.94 1.58
N ASN A 211 -13.06 16.30 2.70
CA ASN A 211 -12.75 14.90 3.00
C ASN A 211 -14.04 14.23 3.43
N ARG A 212 -14.50 13.24 2.66
CA ARG A 212 -15.74 12.52 2.96
C ARG A 212 -15.58 11.02 2.77
N LYS A 213 -16.31 10.23 3.56
CA LYS A 213 -16.57 8.83 3.26
C LYS A 213 -17.30 8.76 1.93
N TRP A 214 -16.66 8.19 0.91
CA TRP A 214 -17.16 8.21 -0.47
C TRP A 214 -17.75 6.89 -0.89
N ALA A 215 -17.05 5.78 -0.62
CA ALA A 215 -17.54 4.43 -0.89
C ALA A 215 -17.51 3.61 0.39
N CYS A 216 -18.66 3.00 0.69
CA CYS A 216 -18.86 2.14 1.86
C CYS A 216 -19.99 1.16 1.55
N ASP A 217 -19.66 -0.10 1.41
CA ASP A 217 -20.64 -1.18 1.18
C ASP A 217 -20.16 -2.46 1.88
N PRO A 218 -20.53 -2.68 3.15
CA PRO A 218 -20.08 -3.84 3.92
C PRO A 218 -20.44 -5.22 3.34
N ALA A 219 -21.36 -5.27 2.38
CA ALA A 219 -21.69 -6.50 1.67
C ALA A 219 -20.66 -6.85 0.58
N ASN A 220 -20.05 -5.83 -0.03
CA ASN A 220 -19.14 -5.97 -1.16
C ASN A 220 -17.69 -5.53 -0.87
N LEU A 221 -17.44 -4.88 0.28
CA LEU A 221 -16.12 -4.39 0.68
C LEU A 221 -16.02 -4.43 2.22
N LYS A 222 -15.20 -5.32 2.75
CA LYS A 222 -15.01 -5.49 4.20
C LYS A 222 -13.75 -4.79 4.70
N SER A 223 -12.70 -4.76 3.89
CA SER A 223 -11.44 -4.07 4.19
C SER A 223 -10.91 -3.39 2.93
N THR A 224 -9.99 -2.44 3.11
CA THR A 224 -9.40 -1.68 2.00
C THR A 224 -7.89 -1.73 2.13
N ASP A 225 -7.28 -2.78 1.62
CA ASP A 225 -5.83 -2.85 1.45
C ASP A 225 -5.41 -2.03 0.21
N GLY A 226 -4.43 -2.43 -0.55
CA GLY A 226 -3.95 -1.70 -1.70
C GLY A 226 -5.02 -1.32 -2.72
N MET A 227 -4.78 -0.24 -3.47
CA MET A 227 -5.71 0.29 -4.46
C MET A 227 -5.00 0.73 -5.73
N THR A 228 -5.66 0.50 -6.88
CA THR A 228 -5.26 1.03 -8.19
C THR A 228 -6.45 1.66 -8.91
N ILE A 229 -6.18 2.47 -9.94
CA ILE A 229 -7.21 3.11 -10.75
C ILE A 229 -6.95 2.84 -12.23
N ASP A 230 -8.03 2.57 -12.98
CA ASP A 230 -7.96 2.39 -14.43
C ASP A 230 -8.12 3.72 -15.19
N PRO A 231 -7.88 3.74 -16.53
CA PRO A 231 -8.08 4.93 -17.34
C PRO A 231 -9.54 5.42 -17.41
N TYR A 232 -10.50 4.63 -16.98
CA TYR A 232 -11.92 4.99 -16.95
C TYR A 232 -12.35 5.59 -15.62
N GLY A 233 -11.42 5.63 -14.64
CA GLY A 233 -11.66 6.15 -13.29
C GLY A 233 -12.28 5.15 -12.33
N ASN A 234 -12.35 3.85 -12.69
CA ASN A 234 -12.73 2.82 -11.73
C ASN A 234 -11.55 2.55 -10.78
N ILE A 235 -11.83 2.48 -9.50
CA ILE A 235 -10.86 2.10 -8.47
C ILE A 235 -11.06 0.62 -8.14
N TYR A 236 -9.98 -0.15 -8.18
CA TYR A 236 -9.94 -1.53 -7.74
C TYR A 236 -9.26 -1.58 -6.39
N VAL A 237 -9.88 -2.29 -5.46
CA VAL A 237 -9.47 -2.36 -4.05
C VAL A 237 -9.26 -3.82 -3.68
N ALA A 238 -8.14 -4.12 -3.08
CA ALA A 238 -7.95 -5.41 -2.42
C ALA A 238 -8.78 -5.45 -1.13
N ASP A 239 -9.78 -6.33 -1.09
CA ASP A 239 -10.55 -6.66 0.10
C ASP A 239 -9.90 -7.87 0.77
N PHE A 240 -8.81 -7.60 1.48
CA PHE A 240 -7.95 -8.57 2.14
C PHE A 240 -8.76 -9.52 3.04
N SER A 241 -9.63 -8.97 3.89
CA SER A 241 -10.44 -9.74 4.83
C SER A 241 -11.48 -10.66 4.17
N ALA A 242 -11.90 -10.35 2.94
CA ALA A 242 -12.91 -11.11 2.21
C ALA A 242 -12.31 -12.01 1.12
N ASN A 243 -10.99 -12.04 0.99
CA ASN A 243 -10.28 -12.72 -0.10
C ASN A 243 -10.86 -12.34 -1.48
N ALA A 244 -10.97 -11.01 -1.73
CA ALA A 244 -11.71 -10.47 -2.86
C ALA A 244 -11.05 -9.23 -3.48
N ILE A 245 -11.48 -8.90 -4.70
CA ILE A 245 -11.25 -7.59 -5.32
C ILE A 245 -12.60 -6.91 -5.49
N ALA A 246 -12.70 -5.68 -4.97
CA ALA A 246 -13.84 -4.81 -5.20
C ALA A 246 -13.51 -3.77 -6.28
N ARG A 247 -14.51 -3.44 -7.11
CA ARG A 247 -14.47 -2.32 -8.06
C ARG A 247 -15.38 -1.22 -7.55
N ILE A 248 -14.88 0.01 -7.57
CA ILE A 248 -15.64 1.22 -7.24
C ILE A 248 -15.69 2.10 -8.47
N THR A 249 -16.89 2.34 -9.00
CA THR A 249 -17.09 3.22 -10.16
C THR A 249 -16.94 4.69 -9.79
N PRO A 250 -16.74 5.63 -10.76
CA PRO A 250 -16.54 7.06 -10.47
C PRO A 250 -17.65 7.73 -9.67
N ASP A 251 -18.87 7.17 -9.69
CA ASP A 251 -20.00 7.62 -8.86
C ASP A 251 -20.01 7.03 -7.44
N GLY A 252 -19.03 6.17 -7.10
CA GLY A 252 -18.87 5.59 -5.76
C GLY A 252 -19.62 4.29 -5.52
N ARG A 253 -20.17 3.66 -6.56
CA ARG A 253 -20.84 2.35 -6.43
C ARG A 253 -19.80 1.24 -6.32
N VAL A 254 -19.92 0.44 -5.27
CA VAL A 254 -19.05 -0.71 -4.99
C VAL A 254 -19.66 -1.99 -5.56
N THR A 255 -18.84 -2.80 -6.19
CA THR A 255 -19.20 -4.13 -6.67
C THR A 255 -18.05 -5.09 -6.36
N ARG A 256 -18.36 -6.25 -5.78
CA ARG A 256 -17.36 -7.32 -5.63
C ARG A 256 -17.15 -7.95 -7.00
N MET A 257 -15.95 -7.74 -7.56
CA MET A 257 -15.59 -8.18 -8.91
C MET A 257 -15.16 -9.64 -8.93
N ALA A 258 -14.34 -10.04 -7.97
CA ALA A 258 -13.83 -11.39 -7.79
C ALA A 258 -13.71 -11.71 -6.32
N CYS A 259 -13.86 -12.98 -5.98
CA CYS A 259 -13.55 -13.50 -4.65
C CYS A 259 -13.21 -14.99 -4.76
N SER A 260 -12.36 -15.46 -3.85
CA SER A 260 -12.04 -16.88 -3.70
C SER A 260 -12.43 -17.36 -2.30
N PRO A 261 -12.75 -18.66 -2.13
CA PRO A 261 -12.78 -19.26 -0.80
C PRO A 261 -11.36 -19.30 -0.22
N ASP A 262 -11.21 -19.89 0.95
CA ASP A 262 -9.91 -20.29 1.49
C ASP A 262 -9.19 -21.23 0.50
N THR A 263 -7.99 -20.88 0.05
CA THR A 263 -7.28 -21.54 -1.06
C THR A 263 -5.78 -21.27 -0.98
N ASP A 264 -4.99 -22.08 -1.66
CA ASP A 264 -3.53 -21.94 -1.78
C ASP A 264 -3.09 -21.01 -2.94
N GLY A 265 -4.01 -20.47 -3.70
CA GLY A 265 -3.73 -19.56 -4.83
C GLY A 265 -3.03 -20.20 -6.02
N PHE A 266 -2.67 -21.50 -5.99
CA PHE A 266 -1.80 -22.13 -7.01
C PHE A 266 -2.44 -22.32 -8.38
N HIS A 267 -3.74 -22.10 -8.49
CA HIS A 267 -4.48 -22.19 -9.74
C HIS A 267 -4.97 -20.83 -10.26
N GLY A 268 -4.47 -19.72 -9.67
CA GLY A 268 -4.80 -18.35 -10.05
C GLY A 268 -5.95 -17.73 -9.26
N GLU A 269 -6.36 -18.37 -8.17
CA GLU A 269 -7.30 -17.82 -7.22
C GLU A 269 -6.69 -16.63 -6.47
N LEU A 270 -7.55 -15.82 -5.88
CA LEU A 270 -7.14 -14.83 -4.89
C LEU A 270 -6.77 -15.56 -3.58
N ASP A 271 -5.66 -15.17 -3.01
CA ASP A 271 -5.11 -15.74 -1.80
C ASP A 271 -4.58 -14.62 -0.90
N GLU A 272 -5.48 -14.05 -0.14
CA GLU A 272 -5.28 -12.86 0.70
C GLU A 272 -4.65 -11.69 -0.09
N PRO A 273 -5.42 -11.05 -1.01
CA PRO A 273 -4.91 -10.03 -1.91
C PRO A 273 -4.45 -8.78 -1.16
N GLY A 274 -3.20 -8.33 -1.40
CA GLY A 274 -2.62 -7.12 -0.84
C GLY A 274 -2.77 -5.91 -1.76
N GLU A 275 -2.20 -5.93 -2.96
CA GLU A 275 -2.20 -4.79 -3.88
C GLU A 275 -2.70 -5.21 -5.28
N PRO A 276 -3.69 -4.52 -5.87
CA PRO A 276 -3.99 -4.60 -7.29
C PRO A 276 -3.17 -3.59 -8.09
N CYS A 277 -2.79 -3.94 -9.33
CA CYS A 277 -2.11 -3.05 -10.26
C CYS A 277 -2.66 -3.20 -11.67
N VAL A 278 -3.10 -2.12 -12.30
CA VAL A 278 -3.51 -2.12 -13.71
C VAL A 278 -2.27 -2.23 -14.60
N TRP A 279 -2.17 -3.31 -15.37
CA TRP A 279 -1.08 -3.59 -16.30
C TRP A 279 -1.62 -3.94 -17.69
N GLY A 280 -1.67 -2.95 -18.57
CA GLY A 280 -2.33 -3.07 -19.88
C GLY A 280 -3.84 -3.23 -19.73
N ASP A 281 -4.38 -4.36 -20.22
CA ASP A 281 -5.80 -4.73 -20.12
C ASP A 281 -6.10 -5.66 -18.93
N LYS A 282 -5.15 -5.84 -18.04
CA LYS A 282 -5.25 -6.73 -16.88
C LYS A 282 -5.10 -5.97 -15.56
N ILE A 283 -5.66 -6.55 -14.53
CA ILE A 283 -5.38 -6.22 -13.14
C ILE A 283 -4.56 -7.37 -12.59
N ILE A 284 -3.31 -7.08 -12.22
CA ILE A 284 -2.46 -8.03 -11.51
C ILE A 284 -2.67 -7.78 -10.02
N VAL A 285 -2.78 -8.85 -9.26
CA VAL A 285 -3.01 -8.81 -7.82
C VAL A 285 -1.89 -9.56 -7.12
N SER A 286 -1.17 -8.90 -6.22
CA SER A 286 -0.24 -9.58 -5.31
C SER A 286 -1.05 -10.28 -4.22
N CYS A 287 -0.77 -11.56 -3.98
CA CYS A 287 -1.36 -12.31 -2.88
C CYS A 287 -0.37 -12.27 -1.72
N PHE A 288 -0.72 -11.48 -0.68
CA PHE A 288 0.14 -11.28 0.48
C PHE A 288 0.28 -12.57 1.30
N ASP A 289 -0.82 -13.32 1.39
CA ASP A 289 -0.87 -14.68 1.95
C ASP A 289 -0.13 -14.80 3.28
N LEU A 290 -0.54 -14.00 4.27
CA LEU A 290 0.00 -14.07 5.61
C LEU A 290 -1.13 -13.94 6.64
N VAL A 291 -1.52 -15.04 7.23
CA VAL A 291 -2.62 -15.10 8.20
C VAL A 291 -2.31 -14.24 9.41
N THR A 292 -3.12 -13.22 9.63
CA THR A 292 -2.92 -12.22 10.69
C THR A 292 -3.94 -12.27 11.80
N ASP A 293 -5.16 -12.80 11.56
CA ASP A 293 -6.22 -12.98 12.54
C ASP A 293 -7.26 -14.01 12.11
N GLU A 294 -8.20 -14.35 13.02
CA GLU A 294 -9.20 -15.40 12.83
C GLU A 294 -10.46 -14.96 12.05
N GLU A 295 -10.66 -13.66 11.78
CA GLU A 295 -11.86 -13.13 11.10
C GLU A 295 -11.72 -13.02 9.57
N LYS A 296 -10.64 -13.56 8.99
CA LYS A 296 -10.37 -13.55 7.55
C LYS A 296 -10.80 -14.83 6.87
N VAL A 297 -10.98 -14.76 5.55
CA VAL A 297 -11.33 -15.95 4.75
C VAL A 297 -10.14 -16.90 4.68
N ASN A 298 -8.94 -16.35 4.48
CA ASN A 298 -7.73 -17.14 4.38
C ASN A 298 -7.27 -17.62 5.76
N THR A 299 -6.96 -18.91 5.90
CA THR A 299 -6.65 -19.53 7.20
C THR A 299 -5.28 -20.17 7.28
N ALA A 300 -4.56 -20.27 6.17
CA ALA A 300 -3.23 -20.85 6.09
C ALA A 300 -2.32 -19.95 5.24
N HIS A 301 -1.03 -20.17 5.37
CA HIS A 301 0.01 -19.54 4.55
C HIS A 301 0.73 -20.64 3.77
N GLU A 302 0.77 -20.52 2.47
CA GLU A 302 1.39 -21.48 1.56
C GLU A 302 2.56 -20.87 0.79
N MET A 303 3.49 -21.73 0.42
CA MET A 303 4.65 -21.37 -0.40
C MET A 303 4.72 -22.23 -1.68
N PRO A 304 5.08 -21.65 -2.80
CA PRO A 304 5.48 -20.24 -3.02
C PRO A 304 4.28 -19.27 -2.97
N ALA A 305 4.51 -18.02 -2.53
CA ALA A 305 3.51 -16.97 -2.64
C ALA A 305 3.09 -16.74 -4.10
N THR A 306 1.84 -16.37 -4.31
CA THR A 306 1.20 -16.32 -5.64
C THR A 306 0.84 -14.90 -6.07
N MET A 307 0.39 -14.78 -7.31
CA MET A 307 -0.26 -13.59 -7.87
C MET A 307 -1.46 -14.03 -8.69
N ALA A 308 -2.54 -13.29 -8.57
CA ALA A 308 -3.73 -13.49 -9.41
C ALA A 308 -3.81 -12.47 -10.56
N MET A 309 -4.62 -12.76 -11.56
CA MET A 309 -4.82 -11.88 -12.72
C MET A 309 -6.29 -11.84 -13.12
N LEU A 310 -6.82 -10.63 -13.24
CA LEU A 310 -8.20 -10.35 -13.63
C LEU A 310 -8.23 -9.49 -14.91
N ASP A 311 -9.35 -9.49 -15.60
CA ASP A 311 -9.57 -8.58 -16.72
C ASP A 311 -10.02 -7.20 -16.21
N VAL A 312 -9.55 -6.12 -16.87
CA VAL A 312 -10.14 -4.79 -16.65
C VAL A 312 -11.53 -4.78 -17.30
N GLU A 313 -12.55 -4.47 -16.51
CA GLU A 313 -13.92 -4.31 -17.00
C GLU A 313 -14.17 -2.84 -17.35
N PRO A 314 -14.58 -2.54 -18.61
CA PRO A 314 -14.87 -1.17 -19.04
C PRO A 314 -16.10 -0.55 -18.36
#